data_a47ae8f4bb8da40e9e0cba4bbbac02d5
#
_entry.id   a47ae8f4bb8da40e9e0cba4bbbac02d5
#
_cell.length_a   1.000
_cell.length_b   1.000
_cell.length_c   1.000
_cell.angle_alpha   90.00
_cell.angle_beta   90.00
_cell.angle_gamma   90.00
#
_symmetry.space_group_name_H-M   'P 1'
#
loop_
_entity.id
_entity.type
_entity.pdbx_description
1 polymer ?
#
loop_
_entity_poly.entity_id
_entity_poly.type
_entity_poly.pdbx_seq_one_letter_code
_entity_poly.pdbx_strand_id
1 'polypeptide(L)'
;GGGRVIRVLAPKARKGASHAQTVSALASARLDQRVALDIKASAFAGLGVADLVRRLGVPAEVLRDPLATLAAAGELLVTGDEEHAHYLHAQAVAELEHKITKLVGAADADGLARELLRTQLPAALPARAYDAILAALEKRGLVATAADRVRKSAPPKTAALSAVEAAVLAKLEQTGIEPPRPKELPAALGLAEPQVKTALDRLIAAKLAIKVKPDLVMHARTIDDVRTKLLAHLDRHGTIDAQQWKDLTGASRKFTIPLAEYFDAEKLTLRVGDVRRKR
;
A
#
# COMPACT_ATOMS: atom_id res chain seq x y z
N GLY A 1 -0.26 51.19 -6.39
CA GLY A 1 -0.18 49.98 -5.59
C GLY A 1 0.27 48.82 -6.48
N GLY A 2 1.38 48.19 -6.14
CA GLY A 2 1.89 46.99 -6.82
C GLY A 2 1.44 45.72 -6.11
N GLY A 3 1.19 44.67 -6.88
CA GLY A 3 0.85 43.33 -6.36
C GLY A 3 1.67 42.28 -7.04
N ARG A 4 1.88 41.15 -6.36
CA ARG A 4 2.54 39.96 -6.94
C ARG A 4 1.47 39.02 -7.51
N VAL A 5 1.60 38.62 -8.75
CA VAL A 5 0.76 37.56 -9.35
C VAL A 5 1.17 36.22 -8.75
N ILE A 6 0.27 35.60 -8.00
CA ILE A 6 0.52 34.31 -7.33
C ILE A 6 0.13 33.15 -8.25
N ARG A 7 -0.84 33.36 -9.13
CA ARG A 7 -1.37 32.36 -10.06
C ARG A 7 -1.81 33.02 -11.36
N VAL A 8 -1.29 32.56 -12.48
CA VAL A 8 -1.60 33.14 -13.80
C VAL A 8 -3.01 32.78 -14.25
N LEU A 9 -3.43 31.55 -14.01
CA LEU A 9 -4.77 31.03 -14.33
C LEU A 9 -5.50 30.63 -13.04
N ALA A 10 -6.31 31.55 -12.50
CA ALA A 10 -7.14 31.23 -11.34
C ALA A 10 -8.44 30.50 -11.76
N PRO A 11 -8.89 29.46 -11.05
CA PRO A 11 -10.20 28.87 -11.28
C PRO A 11 -11.29 29.89 -10.97
N LYS A 12 -12.44 29.80 -11.67
CA LYS A 12 -13.61 30.63 -11.34
C LYS A 12 -14.01 30.42 -9.89
N ALA A 13 -14.17 31.51 -9.15
CA ALA A 13 -14.66 31.49 -7.79
C ALA A 13 -16.06 30.88 -7.73
N ARG A 14 -16.25 29.86 -6.90
CA ARG A 14 -17.58 29.30 -6.59
C ARG A 14 -18.11 29.92 -5.30
N LYS A 15 -19.41 30.24 -5.27
CA LYS A 15 -20.08 30.79 -4.08
C LYS A 15 -19.91 29.79 -2.92
N GLY A 16 -19.39 30.23 -1.76
CA GLY A 16 -19.21 29.40 -0.56
C GLY A 16 -17.85 28.74 -0.39
N ALA A 17 -16.91 28.84 -1.37
CA ALA A 17 -15.55 28.32 -1.17
C ALA A 17 -14.67 29.37 -0.48
N SER A 18 -13.85 28.95 0.50
CA SER A 18 -12.89 29.84 1.20
C SER A 18 -11.69 30.13 0.28
N HIS A 19 -11.89 31.04 -0.71
CA HIS A 19 -10.82 31.44 -1.62
C HIS A 19 -9.69 32.18 -0.90
N ALA A 20 -10.00 32.92 0.16
CA ALA A 20 -9.02 33.68 0.93
C ALA A 20 -7.95 32.76 1.55
N GLN A 21 -8.36 31.63 2.14
CA GLN A 21 -7.43 30.66 2.71
C GLN A 21 -6.55 30.01 1.65
N THR A 22 -7.12 29.66 0.48
CA THR A 22 -6.36 29.10 -0.64
C THR A 22 -5.34 30.10 -1.20
N VAL A 23 -5.71 31.36 -1.36
CA VAL A 23 -4.81 32.41 -1.84
C VAL A 23 -3.71 32.70 -0.82
N SER A 24 -4.02 32.77 0.46
CA SER A 24 -3.04 32.94 1.53
C SER A 24 -2.03 31.76 1.56
N ALA A 25 -2.52 30.53 1.49
CA ALA A 25 -1.67 29.34 1.45
C ALA A 25 -0.75 29.35 0.22
N LEU A 26 -1.25 29.72 -0.95
CA LEU A 26 -0.46 29.82 -2.19
C LEU A 26 0.58 30.96 -2.14
N ALA A 27 0.29 32.05 -1.43
CA ALA A 27 1.19 33.21 -1.34
C ALA A 27 2.47 32.91 -0.56
N SER A 28 2.37 32.09 0.50
CA SER A 28 3.48 31.72 1.39
C SER A 28 4.10 30.36 1.06
N ALA A 29 3.47 29.57 0.18
CA ALA A 29 3.92 28.22 -0.13
C ALA A 29 5.18 28.19 -0.99
N ARG A 30 6.07 27.23 -0.71
CA ARG A 30 7.20 26.88 -1.55
C ARG A 30 6.70 26.29 -2.87
N LEU A 31 7.57 26.19 -3.88
CA LEU A 31 7.18 25.71 -5.21
C LEU A 31 6.61 24.29 -5.18
N ASP A 32 7.22 23.37 -4.42
CA ASP A 32 6.73 22.00 -4.22
C ASP A 32 5.30 21.98 -3.68
N GLN A 33 5.02 22.78 -2.66
CA GLN A 33 3.68 22.90 -2.07
C GLN A 33 2.67 23.51 -3.06
N ARG A 34 3.08 24.50 -3.87
CA ARG A 34 2.22 25.08 -4.91
C ARG A 34 1.88 24.07 -6.00
N VAL A 35 2.85 23.28 -6.42
CA VAL A 35 2.67 22.17 -7.38
C VAL A 35 1.65 21.16 -6.81
N ALA A 36 1.84 20.70 -5.57
CA ALA A 36 0.92 19.76 -4.92
C ALA A 36 -0.50 20.31 -4.81
N LEU A 37 -0.65 21.58 -4.41
CA LEU A 37 -1.95 22.24 -4.29
C LEU A 37 -2.67 22.39 -5.64
N ASP A 38 -1.93 22.71 -6.72
CA ASP A 38 -2.53 22.84 -8.04
C ASP A 38 -2.96 21.48 -8.62
N ILE A 39 -2.16 20.43 -8.43
CA ILE A 39 -2.53 19.07 -8.81
C ILE A 39 -3.72 18.59 -7.98
N LYS A 40 -3.72 18.82 -6.67
CA LYS A 40 -4.86 18.50 -5.80
C LYS A 40 -6.14 19.23 -6.23
N ALA A 41 -6.04 20.51 -6.56
CA ALA A 41 -7.19 21.30 -7.02
C ALA A 41 -7.74 20.86 -8.40
N SER A 42 -6.97 20.14 -9.21
CA SER A 42 -7.43 19.54 -10.46
C SER A 42 -8.30 18.30 -10.26
N ALA A 43 -8.39 17.80 -9.02
CA ALA A 43 -9.14 16.61 -8.64
C ALA A 43 -8.79 15.38 -9.51
N PHE A 44 -9.80 14.77 -10.14
CA PHE A 44 -9.63 13.55 -10.95
C PHE A 44 -9.06 13.79 -12.36
N ALA A 45 -9.04 15.04 -12.82
CA ALA A 45 -8.44 15.38 -14.12
C ALA A 45 -6.91 15.25 -14.08
N GLY A 46 -6.28 15.54 -12.93
CA GLY A 46 -4.83 15.65 -12.85
C GLY A 46 -4.29 16.81 -13.68
N LEU A 47 -2.98 16.92 -13.79
CA LEU A 47 -2.28 17.93 -14.58
C LEU A 47 -1.05 17.34 -15.26
N GLY A 48 -0.81 17.76 -16.51
CA GLY A 48 0.47 17.56 -17.18
C GLY A 48 1.47 18.68 -16.87
N VAL A 49 2.73 18.49 -17.26
CA VAL A 49 3.79 19.50 -17.07
C VAL A 49 3.42 20.82 -17.76
N ALA A 50 2.89 20.78 -18.98
CA ALA A 50 2.47 21.97 -19.71
C ALA A 50 1.37 22.77 -19.00
N ASP A 51 0.46 22.09 -18.30
CA ASP A 51 -0.59 22.74 -17.52
C ASP A 51 0.00 23.42 -16.28
N LEU A 52 0.96 22.77 -15.62
CA LEU A 52 1.65 23.33 -14.46
C LEU A 52 2.49 24.57 -14.83
N VAL A 53 3.21 24.50 -15.96
CA VAL A 53 3.95 25.65 -16.51
C VAL A 53 3.01 26.84 -16.72
N ARG A 54 1.87 26.64 -17.38
CA ARG A 54 0.88 27.70 -17.61
C ARG A 54 0.26 28.26 -16.34
N ARG A 55 0.01 27.42 -15.33
CA ARG A 55 -0.64 27.83 -14.08
C ARG A 55 0.31 28.52 -13.13
N LEU A 56 1.51 27.99 -13.00
CA LEU A 56 2.50 28.47 -12.03
C LEU A 56 3.39 29.59 -12.60
N GLY A 57 3.49 29.70 -13.93
CA GLY A 57 4.33 30.70 -14.60
C GLY A 57 5.82 30.42 -14.43
N VAL A 58 6.21 29.13 -14.32
CA VAL A 58 7.61 28.70 -14.17
C VAL A 58 7.99 27.75 -15.31
N PRO A 59 9.26 27.73 -15.77
CA PRO A 59 9.71 26.80 -16.80
C PRO A 59 9.59 25.34 -16.36
N ALA A 60 9.48 24.43 -17.33
CA ALA A 60 9.33 22.99 -17.08
C ALA A 60 10.52 22.40 -16.31
N GLU A 61 11.73 22.88 -16.58
CA GLU A 61 12.95 22.43 -15.91
C GLU A 61 12.90 22.66 -14.39
N VAL A 62 12.30 23.76 -13.96
CA VAL A 62 12.16 24.12 -12.53
C VAL A 62 11.13 23.24 -11.82
N LEU A 63 10.23 22.58 -12.56
CA LEU A 63 9.22 21.70 -12.01
C LEU A 63 9.72 20.26 -11.81
N ARG A 64 10.83 19.85 -12.43
CA ARG A 64 11.34 18.47 -12.37
C ARG A 64 11.59 18.01 -10.94
N ASP A 65 12.40 18.73 -10.18
CA ASP A 65 12.76 18.34 -8.80
C ASP A 65 11.56 18.31 -7.85
N PRO A 66 10.68 19.35 -7.82
CA PRO A 66 9.44 19.29 -7.05
C PRO A 66 8.55 18.10 -7.39
N LEU A 67 8.34 17.80 -8.69
CA LEU A 67 7.52 16.69 -9.13
C LEU A 67 8.12 15.33 -8.76
N ALA A 68 9.45 15.17 -8.95
CA ALA A 68 10.17 13.96 -8.55
C ALA A 68 10.10 13.73 -7.04
N THR A 69 10.28 14.79 -6.25
CA THR A 69 10.20 14.73 -4.78
C THR A 69 8.81 14.31 -4.30
N LEU A 70 7.75 14.93 -4.84
CA LEU A 70 6.37 14.60 -4.49
C LEU A 70 5.98 13.18 -4.94
N ALA A 71 6.46 12.74 -6.11
CA ALA A 71 6.25 11.37 -6.58
C ALA A 71 6.97 10.35 -5.68
N ALA A 72 8.21 10.61 -5.30
CA ALA A 72 8.98 9.76 -4.39
C ALA A 72 8.37 9.69 -2.99
N ALA A 73 7.75 10.78 -2.52
CA ALA A 73 7.00 10.82 -1.27
C ALA A 73 5.63 10.10 -1.35
N GLY A 74 5.22 9.64 -2.54
CA GLY A 74 3.92 8.99 -2.74
C GLY A 74 2.72 9.95 -2.75
N GLU A 75 2.98 11.26 -2.83
CA GLU A 75 1.91 12.27 -2.89
C GLU A 75 1.29 12.37 -4.29
N LEU A 76 1.99 11.89 -5.31
CA LEU A 76 1.53 11.91 -6.70
C LEU A 76 1.59 10.53 -7.35
N LEU A 77 0.52 10.17 -8.06
CA LEU A 77 0.55 9.13 -9.08
C LEU A 77 1.04 9.73 -10.38
N VAL A 78 2.10 9.17 -10.93
CA VAL A 78 2.65 9.57 -12.23
C VAL A 78 2.23 8.57 -13.29
N THR A 79 1.72 9.03 -14.42
CA THR A 79 1.33 8.20 -15.57
C THR A 79 1.87 8.82 -16.86
N GLY A 80 2.16 7.98 -17.86
CA GLY A 80 2.80 8.41 -19.11
C GLY A 80 4.32 8.28 -19.08
N ASP A 81 4.93 8.68 -20.19
CA ASP A 81 6.39 8.78 -20.35
C ASP A 81 6.90 10.16 -19.92
N GLU A 82 8.22 10.40 -20.02
CA GLU A 82 8.84 11.66 -19.64
C GLU A 82 8.24 12.89 -20.37
N GLU A 83 7.89 12.76 -21.66
CA GLU A 83 7.34 13.86 -22.46
C GLU A 83 5.86 14.12 -22.16
N HIS A 84 5.11 13.07 -21.81
CA HIS A 84 3.67 13.12 -21.61
C HIS A 84 3.29 12.74 -20.16
N ALA A 85 4.16 13.06 -19.20
CA ALA A 85 3.90 12.79 -17.81
C ALA A 85 2.66 13.53 -17.30
N HIS A 86 1.78 12.79 -16.63
CA HIS A 86 0.54 13.30 -16.07
C HIS A 86 0.44 12.91 -14.61
N TYR A 87 0.05 13.84 -13.77
CA TYR A 87 0.12 13.75 -12.32
C TYR A 87 -1.26 13.83 -11.69
N LEU A 88 -1.61 12.86 -10.85
CA LEU A 88 -2.78 12.89 -10.00
C LEU A 88 -2.35 12.93 -8.54
N HIS A 89 -3.05 13.71 -7.73
CA HIS A 89 -2.80 13.76 -6.29
C HIS A 89 -3.25 12.46 -5.61
N ALA A 90 -2.47 11.97 -4.63
CA ALA A 90 -2.75 10.72 -3.92
C ALA A 90 -4.14 10.66 -3.29
N GLN A 91 -4.68 11.79 -2.83
CA GLN A 91 -6.05 11.85 -2.31
C GLN A 91 -7.08 11.48 -3.38
N ALA A 92 -6.96 12.02 -4.61
CA ALA A 92 -7.87 11.69 -5.70
C ALA A 92 -7.73 10.23 -6.11
N VAL A 93 -6.50 9.69 -6.10
CA VAL A 93 -6.23 8.27 -6.34
C VAL A 93 -6.93 7.41 -5.30
N ALA A 94 -6.80 7.73 -4.01
CA ALA A 94 -7.44 6.98 -2.91
C ALA A 94 -8.98 6.99 -3.02
N GLU A 95 -9.58 8.12 -3.38
CA GLU A 95 -11.02 8.24 -3.61
C GLU A 95 -11.47 7.36 -4.79
N LEU A 96 -10.68 7.33 -5.89
CA LEU A 96 -10.96 6.47 -7.05
C LEU A 96 -10.82 4.99 -6.71
N GLU A 97 -9.76 4.61 -6.00
CA GLU A 97 -9.55 3.24 -5.53
C GLU A 97 -10.69 2.75 -4.64
N HIS A 98 -11.13 3.59 -3.70
CA HIS A 98 -12.28 3.29 -2.84
C HIS A 98 -13.56 3.11 -3.67
N LYS A 99 -13.79 3.99 -4.63
CA LYS A 99 -14.98 3.91 -5.50
C LYS A 99 -14.94 2.66 -6.39
N ILE A 100 -13.79 2.33 -6.99
CA ILE A 100 -13.61 1.13 -7.82
C ILE A 100 -13.84 -0.12 -6.98
N THR A 101 -13.21 -0.24 -5.83
CA THR A 101 -13.35 -1.42 -4.96
C THR A 101 -14.78 -1.59 -4.45
N LYS A 102 -15.49 -0.51 -4.16
CA LYS A 102 -16.91 -0.52 -3.78
C LYS A 102 -17.80 -1.02 -4.93
N LEU A 103 -17.61 -0.48 -6.14
CA LEU A 103 -18.40 -0.87 -7.32
C LEU A 103 -18.17 -2.33 -7.69
N VAL A 104 -16.91 -2.75 -7.73
CA VAL A 104 -16.53 -4.14 -8.02
C VAL A 104 -16.98 -5.10 -6.91
N GLY A 105 -16.96 -4.63 -5.65
CA GLY A 105 -17.45 -5.41 -4.51
C GLY A 105 -18.98 -5.62 -4.47
N ALA A 106 -19.74 -4.74 -5.12
CA ALA A 106 -21.20 -4.83 -5.26
C ALA A 106 -21.64 -5.58 -6.52
N ALA A 107 -20.69 -5.93 -7.41
CA ALA A 107 -20.99 -6.67 -8.63
C ALA A 107 -21.16 -8.17 -8.38
N ASP A 108 -21.79 -8.85 -9.34
CA ASP A 108 -21.93 -10.31 -9.34
C ASP A 108 -20.58 -11.03 -9.42
N ALA A 109 -20.59 -12.35 -9.29
CA ALA A 109 -19.41 -13.19 -9.36
C ALA A 109 -18.59 -13.01 -10.66
N ASP A 110 -19.26 -12.68 -11.75
CA ASP A 110 -18.65 -12.39 -13.06
C ASP A 110 -17.95 -11.02 -13.11
N GLY A 111 -18.17 -10.14 -12.14
CA GLY A 111 -17.62 -8.80 -12.08
C GLY A 111 -18.26 -7.81 -13.05
N LEU A 112 -17.68 -6.62 -13.19
CA LEU A 112 -18.13 -5.55 -14.07
C LEU A 112 -17.29 -5.52 -15.36
N ALA A 113 -17.92 -5.22 -16.50
CA ALA A 113 -17.19 -4.88 -17.71
C ALA A 113 -16.33 -3.63 -17.46
N ARG A 114 -15.08 -3.63 -17.94
CA ARG A 114 -14.10 -2.56 -17.73
C ARG A 114 -14.62 -1.21 -18.21
N GLU A 115 -15.30 -1.18 -19.36
CA GLU A 115 -15.96 0.00 -19.89
C GLU A 115 -17.11 0.48 -18.98
N LEU A 116 -17.96 -0.42 -18.51
CA LEU A 116 -19.04 -0.05 -17.60
C LEU A 116 -18.50 0.53 -16.30
N LEU A 117 -17.43 -0.06 -15.74
CA LEU A 117 -16.75 0.48 -14.56
C LEU A 117 -16.24 1.89 -14.82
N ARG A 118 -15.61 2.11 -16.00
CA ARG A 118 -15.09 3.42 -16.38
C ARG A 118 -16.20 4.48 -16.48
N THR A 119 -17.36 4.17 -17.02
CA THR A 119 -18.48 5.13 -17.13
C THR A 119 -19.04 5.57 -15.78
N GLN A 120 -18.83 4.77 -14.73
CA GLN A 120 -19.25 5.10 -13.36
C GLN A 120 -18.23 5.95 -12.60
N LEU A 121 -17.06 6.19 -13.18
CA LEU A 121 -16.01 7.05 -12.63
C LEU A 121 -16.13 8.47 -13.22
N PRO A 122 -15.45 9.46 -12.59
CA PRO A 122 -15.46 10.83 -13.12
C PRO A 122 -14.99 10.89 -14.58
N ALA A 123 -15.76 11.55 -15.44
CA ALA A 123 -15.45 11.67 -16.88
C ALA A 123 -14.10 12.37 -17.16
N ALA A 124 -13.65 13.22 -16.22
CA ALA A 124 -12.37 13.90 -16.30
C ALA A 124 -11.15 13.00 -16.06
N LEU A 125 -11.35 11.75 -15.58
CA LEU A 125 -10.26 10.82 -15.30
C LEU A 125 -9.58 10.36 -16.60
N PRO A 126 -8.27 10.60 -16.79
CA PRO A 126 -7.56 10.14 -17.97
C PRO A 126 -7.52 8.61 -18.07
N ALA A 127 -7.56 8.06 -19.28
CA ALA A 127 -7.53 6.61 -19.51
C ALA A 127 -6.29 5.95 -18.88
N ARG A 128 -5.11 6.54 -19.11
CA ARG A 128 -3.84 6.02 -18.57
C ARG A 128 -3.84 5.98 -17.04
N ALA A 129 -4.47 6.97 -16.38
CA ALA A 129 -4.58 6.98 -14.92
C ALA A 129 -5.53 5.90 -14.41
N TYR A 130 -6.67 5.69 -15.09
CA TYR A 130 -7.57 4.59 -14.79
C TYR A 130 -6.87 3.23 -14.87
N ASP A 131 -6.10 3.01 -15.94
CA ASP A 131 -5.37 1.77 -16.16
C ASP A 131 -4.29 1.55 -15.09
N ALA A 132 -3.55 2.60 -14.73
CA ALA A 132 -2.54 2.53 -13.69
C ALA A 132 -3.14 2.23 -12.30
N ILE A 133 -4.30 2.82 -11.98
CA ILE A 133 -5.01 2.56 -10.72
C ILE A 133 -5.51 1.12 -10.68
N LEU A 134 -6.10 0.60 -11.77
CA LEU A 134 -6.52 -0.80 -11.85
C LEU A 134 -5.35 -1.76 -11.68
N ALA A 135 -4.23 -1.52 -12.35
CA ALA A 135 -3.02 -2.34 -12.22
C ALA A 135 -2.47 -2.32 -10.78
N ALA A 136 -2.50 -1.17 -10.11
CA ALA A 136 -2.09 -1.04 -8.72
C ALA A 136 -3.04 -1.81 -7.77
N LEU A 137 -4.35 -1.76 -7.99
CA LEU A 137 -5.34 -2.52 -7.23
C LEU A 137 -5.18 -4.03 -7.45
N GLU A 138 -4.90 -4.46 -8.68
CA GLU A 138 -4.65 -5.85 -9.03
C GLU A 138 -3.36 -6.37 -8.38
N LYS A 139 -2.27 -5.60 -8.43
CA LYS A 139 -1.00 -5.93 -7.76
C LYS A 139 -1.17 -6.10 -6.25
N ARG A 140 -2.07 -5.33 -5.64
CA ARG A 140 -2.41 -5.45 -4.21
C ARG A 140 -3.43 -6.56 -3.92
N GLY A 141 -3.92 -7.26 -4.95
CA GLY A 141 -4.88 -8.35 -4.80
C GLY A 141 -6.30 -7.89 -4.38
N LEU A 142 -6.66 -6.64 -4.63
CA LEU A 142 -7.99 -6.10 -4.32
C LEU A 142 -9.00 -6.34 -5.44
N VAL A 143 -8.52 -6.32 -6.69
CA VAL A 143 -9.30 -6.66 -7.88
C VAL A 143 -8.53 -7.67 -8.72
N ALA A 144 -9.23 -8.37 -9.60
CA ALA A 144 -8.65 -9.22 -10.64
C ALA A 144 -9.25 -8.83 -11.98
N THR A 145 -8.38 -8.57 -12.96
CA THR A 145 -8.77 -8.26 -14.31
C THR A 145 -8.66 -9.52 -15.18
N ALA A 146 -9.74 -9.91 -15.84
CA ALA A 146 -9.76 -11.05 -16.76
C ALA A 146 -10.47 -10.61 -18.04
N ALA A 147 -9.74 -10.62 -19.16
CA ALA A 147 -10.19 -10.09 -20.44
C ALA A 147 -10.68 -8.63 -20.29
N ASP A 148 -11.96 -8.36 -20.52
CA ASP A 148 -12.59 -7.05 -20.43
C ASP A 148 -13.34 -6.80 -19.10
N ARG A 149 -13.23 -7.73 -18.13
CA ARG A 149 -13.98 -7.65 -16.86
C ARG A 149 -13.07 -7.42 -15.66
N VAL A 150 -13.56 -6.61 -14.74
CA VAL A 150 -12.94 -6.36 -13.44
C VAL A 150 -13.85 -6.96 -12.36
N ARG A 151 -13.32 -7.86 -11.59
CA ARG A 151 -14.02 -8.51 -10.49
C ARG A 151 -13.31 -8.28 -9.18
N LYS A 152 -14.02 -8.41 -8.08
CA LYS A 152 -13.38 -8.48 -6.78
C LYS A 152 -12.35 -9.61 -6.85
N SER A 153 -11.10 -9.32 -6.51
CA SER A 153 -10.15 -10.40 -6.34
C SER A 153 -10.79 -11.33 -5.32
N ALA A 154 -11.14 -12.53 -5.77
CA ALA A 154 -11.33 -13.58 -4.79
C ALA A 154 -10.03 -13.58 -3.99
N PRO A 155 -10.06 -13.70 -2.65
CA PRO A 155 -8.87 -14.09 -1.94
C PRO A 155 -8.29 -15.22 -2.77
N PRO A 156 -6.97 -15.22 -3.08
CA PRO A 156 -6.39 -16.18 -4.01
C PRO A 156 -7.12 -17.46 -3.74
N LYS A 157 -7.76 -18.07 -4.78
CA LYS A 157 -8.50 -19.32 -4.58
C LYS A 157 -7.51 -20.17 -3.81
N THR A 158 -7.62 -20.17 -2.53
CA THR A 158 -7.09 -21.23 -1.71
C THR A 158 -7.81 -22.39 -2.33
N ALA A 159 -7.13 -23.06 -3.24
CA ALA A 159 -7.53 -24.36 -3.72
C ALA A 159 -7.94 -25.03 -2.43
N ALA A 160 -9.25 -25.30 -2.28
CA ALA A 160 -9.89 -25.50 -0.97
C ALA A 160 -8.90 -26.27 -0.13
N LEU A 161 -8.37 -25.63 0.94
CA LEU A 161 -7.24 -26.17 1.66
C LEU A 161 -7.54 -27.63 1.88
N SER A 162 -6.67 -28.53 1.49
CA SER A 162 -6.85 -29.93 1.83
C SER A 162 -7.04 -30.04 3.34
N ALA A 163 -7.69 -31.07 3.82
CA ALA A 163 -7.90 -31.26 5.26
C ALA A 163 -6.58 -31.15 6.03
N VAL A 164 -5.47 -31.59 5.45
CA VAL A 164 -4.12 -31.50 6.01
C VAL A 164 -3.64 -30.02 6.05
N GLU A 165 -3.79 -29.28 4.97
CA GLU A 165 -3.42 -27.85 4.90
C GLU A 165 -4.25 -27.03 5.89
N ALA A 166 -5.54 -27.29 5.99
CA ALA A 166 -6.43 -26.61 6.94
C ALA A 166 -6.02 -26.92 8.40
N ALA A 167 -5.71 -28.18 8.71
CA ALA A 167 -5.26 -28.57 10.05
C ALA A 167 -3.92 -27.93 10.43
N VAL A 168 -2.96 -27.90 9.49
CA VAL A 168 -1.65 -27.24 9.71
C VAL A 168 -1.84 -25.76 9.91
N LEU A 169 -2.63 -25.09 9.08
CA LEU A 169 -2.86 -23.64 9.17
C LEU A 169 -3.57 -23.26 10.46
N ALA A 170 -4.62 -24.01 10.84
CA ALA A 170 -5.33 -23.82 12.10
C ALA A 170 -4.42 -24.01 13.32
N LYS A 171 -3.50 -24.99 13.27
CA LYS A 171 -2.53 -25.20 14.36
C LYS A 171 -1.57 -24.04 14.49
N LEU A 172 -1.05 -23.50 13.38
CA LEU A 172 -0.18 -22.32 13.37
C LEU A 172 -0.92 -21.07 13.88
N GLU A 173 -2.19 -20.89 13.53
CA GLU A 173 -3.03 -19.77 14.00
C GLU A 173 -3.29 -19.90 15.52
N GLN A 174 -3.69 -21.08 15.99
CA GLN A 174 -3.97 -21.35 17.41
C GLN A 174 -2.76 -21.11 18.31
N THR A 175 -1.56 -21.50 17.85
CA THR A 175 -0.32 -21.38 18.63
C THR A 175 0.32 -19.99 18.50
N GLY A 176 -0.13 -19.18 17.56
CA GLY A 176 0.26 -17.79 17.43
C GLY A 176 1.78 -17.60 17.27
N ILE A 177 2.38 -16.87 18.22
CA ILE A 177 3.79 -16.46 18.15
C ILE A 177 4.78 -17.54 18.54
N GLU A 178 4.33 -18.60 19.21
CA GLU A 178 5.14 -19.74 19.63
C GLU A 178 4.67 -21.05 18.98
N PRO A 179 4.71 -21.16 17.63
CA PRO A 179 4.25 -22.34 16.94
C PRO A 179 5.19 -23.54 17.16
N PRO A 180 4.68 -24.78 17.07
CA PRO A 180 5.51 -25.97 16.99
C PRO A 180 6.42 -25.89 15.78
N ARG A 181 7.62 -26.46 15.92
CA ARG A 181 8.57 -26.55 14.80
C ARG A 181 8.00 -27.41 13.67
N PRO A 182 8.39 -27.21 12.39
CA PRO A 182 7.95 -28.04 11.29
C PRO A 182 8.07 -29.55 11.54
N LYS A 183 9.12 -29.99 12.25
CA LYS A 183 9.34 -31.39 12.64
C LYS A 183 8.40 -31.91 13.74
N GLU A 184 7.85 -31.00 14.55
CA GLU A 184 6.94 -31.31 15.66
C GLU A 184 5.48 -31.34 15.21
N LEU A 185 5.15 -30.65 14.12
CA LEU A 185 3.78 -30.55 13.58
C LEU A 185 3.14 -31.92 13.23
N PRO A 186 3.86 -32.89 12.61
CA PRO A 186 3.29 -34.21 12.34
C PRO A 186 2.77 -34.89 13.60
N ALA A 187 3.57 -34.91 14.67
CA ALA A 187 3.19 -35.50 15.96
C ALA A 187 2.04 -34.71 16.62
N ALA A 188 2.10 -33.37 16.56
CA ALA A 188 1.07 -32.48 17.13
C ALA A 188 -0.30 -32.58 16.42
N LEU A 189 -0.33 -33.05 15.18
CA LEU A 189 -1.53 -33.20 14.35
C LEU A 189 -1.95 -34.66 14.14
N GLY A 190 -1.13 -35.63 14.52
CA GLY A 190 -1.38 -37.04 14.22
C GLY A 190 -1.32 -37.36 12.72
N LEU A 191 -0.50 -36.64 11.95
CA LEU A 191 -0.39 -36.76 10.51
C LEU A 191 0.99 -37.23 10.07
N ALA A 192 1.08 -37.83 8.87
CA ALA A 192 2.35 -38.29 8.32
C ALA A 192 3.27 -37.10 7.95
N GLU A 193 4.57 -37.21 8.27
CA GLU A 193 5.56 -36.16 8.02
C GLU A 193 5.59 -35.66 6.55
N PRO A 194 5.55 -36.52 5.51
CA PRO A 194 5.54 -36.05 4.12
C PRO A 194 4.31 -35.22 3.76
N GLN A 195 3.13 -35.56 4.32
CA GLN A 195 1.90 -34.79 4.10
C GLN A 195 1.98 -33.41 4.72
N VAL A 196 2.47 -33.29 5.96
CA VAL A 196 2.65 -32.01 6.66
C VAL A 196 3.69 -31.15 5.95
N LYS A 197 4.80 -31.73 5.49
CA LYS A 197 5.82 -31.01 4.74
C LYS A 197 5.25 -30.43 3.43
N THR A 198 4.54 -31.23 2.65
CA THR A 198 3.89 -30.78 1.41
C THR A 198 2.86 -29.68 1.69
N ALA A 199 2.07 -29.81 2.75
CA ALA A 199 1.10 -28.82 3.16
C ALA A 199 1.78 -27.50 3.56
N LEU A 200 2.85 -27.54 4.34
CA LEU A 200 3.64 -26.35 4.70
C LEU A 200 4.21 -25.64 3.48
N ASP A 201 4.79 -26.37 2.54
CA ASP A 201 5.37 -25.79 1.32
C ASP A 201 4.29 -25.08 0.49
N ARG A 202 3.10 -25.66 0.39
CA ARG A 202 1.96 -25.05 -0.32
C ARG A 202 1.41 -23.83 0.43
N LEU A 203 1.29 -23.89 1.75
CA LEU A 203 0.85 -22.76 2.58
C LEU A 203 1.83 -21.58 2.50
N ILE A 204 3.14 -21.86 2.46
CA ILE A 204 4.17 -20.84 2.27
C ILE A 204 4.08 -20.23 0.86
N ALA A 205 3.94 -21.07 -0.18
CA ALA A 205 3.75 -20.60 -1.55
C ALA A 205 2.49 -19.73 -1.71
N ALA A 206 1.40 -20.10 -1.00
CA ALA A 206 0.16 -19.32 -0.94
C ALA A 206 0.23 -18.09 -0.01
N LYS A 207 1.36 -17.83 0.65
CA LYS A 207 1.56 -16.75 1.64
C LYS A 207 0.58 -16.78 2.83
N LEU A 208 0.01 -17.92 3.13
CA LEU A 208 -0.82 -18.16 4.32
C LEU A 208 0.03 -18.49 5.54
N ALA A 209 1.22 -19.02 5.33
CA ALA A 209 2.26 -19.23 6.32
C ALA A 209 3.56 -18.54 5.88
N ILE A 210 4.32 -18.04 6.82
CA ILE A 210 5.59 -17.32 6.60
C ILE A 210 6.74 -18.13 7.19
N LYS A 211 7.75 -18.42 6.37
CA LYS A 211 8.98 -19.06 6.80
C LYS A 211 9.91 -18.01 7.41
N VAL A 212 9.93 -17.91 8.72
CA VAL A 212 10.79 -16.98 9.46
C VAL A 212 12.24 -17.48 9.49
N LYS A 213 12.42 -18.80 9.71
CA LYS A 213 13.70 -19.52 9.60
C LYS A 213 13.44 -20.91 9.01
N PRO A 214 14.49 -21.68 8.61
CA PRO A 214 14.32 -23.04 8.07
C PRO A 214 13.51 -23.96 9.00
N ASP A 215 13.64 -23.76 10.30
CA ASP A 215 12.99 -24.54 11.36
C ASP A 215 11.84 -23.77 12.07
N LEU A 216 11.39 -22.64 11.52
CA LEU A 216 10.34 -21.82 12.11
C LEU A 216 9.40 -21.26 11.03
N VAL A 217 8.16 -21.74 11.04
CA VAL A 217 7.08 -21.27 10.19
C VAL A 217 5.96 -20.74 11.08
N MET A 218 5.42 -19.57 10.72
CA MET A 218 4.35 -18.91 11.46
C MET A 218 3.16 -18.61 10.56
N HIS A 219 1.98 -18.47 11.15
CA HIS A 219 0.80 -17.99 10.43
C HIS A 219 1.03 -16.55 9.91
N ALA A 220 0.59 -16.24 8.70
CA ALA A 220 0.79 -14.91 8.11
C ALA A 220 0.18 -13.78 8.96
N ARG A 221 -1.03 -14.00 9.53
CA ARG A 221 -1.66 -13.03 10.44
C ARG A 221 -0.80 -12.71 11.65
N THR A 222 -0.18 -13.72 12.27
CA THR A 222 0.71 -13.51 13.43
C THR A 222 1.87 -12.59 13.07
N ILE A 223 2.46 -12.76 11.90
CA ILE A 223 3.54 -11.88 11.40
C ILE A 223 3.03 -10.46 11.17
N ASP A 224 1.84 -10.29 10.58
CA ASP A 224 1.25 -8.98 10.32
C ASP A 224 0.84 -8.26 11.61
N ASP A 225 0.32 -8.96 12.60
CA ASP A 225 0.01 -8.41 13.92
C ASP A 225 1.26 -7.91 14.63
N VAL A 226 2.35 -8.72 14.63
CA VAL A 226 3.63 -8.32 15.21
C VAL A 226 4.25 -7.16 14.45
N ARG A 227 4.17 -7.15 13.12
CA ARG A 227 4.62 -6.04 12.27
C ARG A 227 3.91 -4.74 12.63
N THR A 228 2.60 -4.79 12.78
CA THR A 228 1.77 -3.63 13.13
C THR A 228 2.14 -3.07 14.50
N LYS A 229 2.29 -3.95 15.50
CA LYS A 229 2.72 -3.56 16.85
C LYS A 229 4.12 -2.96 16.86
N LEU A 230 5.05 -3.59 16.12
CA LEU A 230 6.44 -3.13 16.00
C LEU A 230 6.51 -1.73 15.38
N LEU A 231 5.82 -1.51 14.28
CA LEU A 231 5.78 -0.20 13.62
C LEU A 231 5.20 0.88 14.53
N ALA A 232 4.09 0.59 15.20
CA ALA A 232 3.47 1.51 16.16
C ALA A 232 4.40 1.84 17.35
N HIS A 233 5.20 0.87 17.81
CA HIS A 233 6.21 1.10 18.86
C HIS A 233 7.34 1.98 18.34
N LEU A 234 7.89 1.68 17.16
CA LEU A 234 8.99 2.44 16.55
C LEU A 234 8.57 3.87 16.19
N ASP A 235 7.35 4.08 15.75
CA ASP A 235 6.82 5.42 15.44
C ASP A 235 6.67 6.28 16.71
N ARG A 236 6.45 5.68 17.88
CA ARG A 236 6.35 6.38 19.19
C ARG A 236 7.68 6.58 19.87
N HIS A 237 8.56 5.60 19.83
CA HIS A 237 9.77 5.54 20.67
C HIS A 237 11.07 5.64 19.86
N GLY A 238 11.00 5.54 18.52
CA GLY A 238 12.14 5.60 17.61
C GLY A 238 12.98 4.33 17.55
N THR A 239 13.14 3.65 18.68
CA THR A 239 13.94 2.42 18.83
C THR A 239 13.20 1.36 19.64
N ILE A 240 13.67 0.11 19.55
CA ILE A 240 13.21 -0.99 20.38
C ILE A 240 14.42 -1.84 20.81
N ASP A 241 14.55 -2.09 22.10
CA ASP A 241 15.56 -3.01 22.68
C ASP A 241 15.02 -4.44 22.84
N ALA A 242 15.87 -5.36 23.30
CA ALA A 242 15.52 -6.77 23.44
C ALA A 242 14.44 -7.03 24.50
N GLN A 243 14.37 -6.20 25.57
CA GLN A 243 13.37 -6.35 26.62
C GLN A 243 12.01 -5.84 26.11
N GLN A 244 11.99 -4.65 25.52
CA GLN A 244 10.80 -4.07 24.90
C GLN A 244 10.24 -4.98 23.80
N TRP A 245 11.13 -5.63 23.02
CA TRP A 245 10.73 -6.60 22.00
C TRP A 245 10.06 -7.83 22.62
N LYS A 246 10.58 -8.33 23.73
CA LYS A 246 9.97 -9.42 24.50
C LYS A 246 8.60 -9.01 25.04
N ASP A 247 8.48 -7.82 25.60
CA ASP A 247 7.23 -7.31 26.19
C ASP A 247 6.17 -7.08 25.10
N LEU A 248 6.58 -6.57 23.93
CA LEU A 248 5.68 -6.34 22.78
C LEU A 248 5.12 -7.65 22.22
N THR A 249 5.93 -8.71 22.20
CA THR A 249 5.56 -10.00 21.60
C THR A 249 4.98 -10.98 22.61
N GLY A 250 5.35 -10.87 23.87
CA GLY A 250 5.01 -11.83 24.92
C GLY A 250 5.69 -13.19 24.77
N ALA A 251 6.60 -13.35 23.80
CA ALA A 251 7.20 -14.64 23.46
C ALA A 251 8.58 -14.83 24.09
N SER A 252 9.01 -16.08 24.21
CA SER A 252 10.34 -16.43 24.66
C SER A 252 11.44 -16.08 23.66
N ARG A 253 12.69 -15.97 24.12
CA ARG A 253 13.86 -15.64 23.27
C ARG A 253 14.02 -16.57 22.07
N LYS A 254 13.58 -17.81 22.18
CA LYS A 254 13.59 -18.83 21.12
C LYS A 254 12.82 -18.37 19.87
N PHE A 255 11.81 -17.50 20.04
CA PHE A 255 10.96 -16.98 18.94
C PHE A 255 11.22 -15.49 18.65
N THR A 256 11.48 -14.69 19.68
CA THR A 256 11.69 -13.25 19.54
C THR A 256 12.93 -12.91 18.73
N ILE A 257 14.05 -13.62 18.93
CA ILE A 257 15.29 -13.38 18.18
C ILE A 257 15.10 -13.67 16.67
N PRO A 258 14.59 -14.87 16.28
CA PRO A 258 14.30 -15.14 14.87
C PRO A 258 13.36 -14.13 14.20
N LEU A 259 12.32 -13.69 14.92
CA LEU A 259 11.39 -12.68 14.40
C LEU A 259 12.06 -11.32 14.18
N ALA A 260 12.89 -10.88 15.11
CA ALA A 260 13.62 -9.63 14.96
C ALA A 260 14.59 -9.68 13.76
N GLU A 261 15.30 -10.79 13.57
CA GLU A 261 16.17 -11.02 12.42
C GLU A 261 15.37 -11.09 11.10
N TYR A 262 14.16 -11.66 11.13
CA TYR A 262 13.27 -11.69 9.98
C TYR A 262 12.87 -10.28 9.55
N PHE A 263 12.47 -9.39 10.47
CA PHE A 263 12.12 -8.01 10.15
C PHE A 263 13.35 -7.18 9.72
N ASP A 264 14.55 -7.49 10.21
CA ASP A 264 15.79 -6.90 9.70
C ASP A 264 16.04 -7.32 8.23
N ALA A 265 15.83 -8.61 7.90
CA ALA A 265 15.96 -9.14 6.55
C ALA A 265 14.91 -8.56 5.57
N GLU A 266 13.67 -8.37 6.04
CA GLU A 266 12.59 -7.69 5.30
C GLU A 266 12.83 -6.18 5.13
N LYS A 267 13.95 -5.66 5.64
CA LYS A 267 14.32 -4.23 5.60
C LYS A 267 13.31 -3.33 6.32
N LEU A 268 12.52 -3.88 7.23
CA LEU A 268 11.62 -3.12 8.07
C LEU A 268 12.37 -2.41 9.21
N THR A 269 13.34 -3.12 9.78
CA THR A 269 14.20 -2.63 10.86
C THR A 269 15.69 -2.74 10.51
N LEU A 270 16.48 -2.01 11.26
CA LEU A 270 17.94 -2.06 11.22
C LEU A 270 18.47 -2.17 12.64
N ARG A 271 19.31 -3.17 12.90
CA ARG A 271 20.00 -3.32 14.18
C ARG A 271 21.14 -2.32 14.28
N VAL A 272 21.18 -1.56 15.37
CA VAL A 272 22.23 -0.61 15.73
C VAL A 272 22.65 -0.89 17.18
N GLY A 273 23.78 -1.60 17.36
CA GLY A 273 24.19 -2.06 18.69
C GLY A 273 23.16 -3.00 19.32
N ASP A 274 22.65 -2.63 20.48
CA ASP A 274 21.67 -3.42 21.25
C ASP A 274 20.21 -3.09 20.94
N VAL A 275 19.96 -2.08 20.09
CA VAL A 275 18.61 -1.66 19.73
C VAL A 275 18.35 -1.84 18.22
N ARG A 276 17.07 -1.79 17.84
CA ARG A 276 16.61 -1.70 16.45
C ARG A 276 15.85 -0.41 16.22
N ARG A 277 15.98 0.13 15.05
CA ARG A 277 15.23 1.31 14.58
C ARG A 277 14.54 1.02 13.26
N LYS A 278 13.54 1.80 12.91
CA LYS A 278 12.90 1.76 11.59
C LYS A 278 13.94 2.09 10.51
N ARG A 279 13.90 1.36 9.42
CA ARG A 279 14.81 1.57 8.28
C ARG A 279 14.26 2.62 7.32
#